data_472f3e984ddd1cfcf63bf691e34e8688
#
_entry.id   472f3e984ddd1cfcf63bf691e34e8688
#
_cell.length_a   1.000
_cell.length_b   1.000
_cell.length_c   1.000
_cell.angle_alpha   90.00
_cell.angle_beta   90.00
_cell.angle_gamma   90.00
#
_symmetry.space_group_name_H-M   'P 1'
#
loop_
_entity.id
_entity.type
_entity.pdbx_description
1 polymer ?
#
loop_
_entity_poly.entity_id
_entity_poly.type
_entity_poly.pdbx_seq_one_letter_code
_entity_poly.pdbx_strand_id
1 'polypeptide(L)'
;LLFHSGTRYLRIYSIAVHPDFRGKGLGQALMDQTIRTANECKAAKITLEVKVTNAAAIALYMKNGFIPAGIKPCYYHDGSNAIYMQRLIP
;
A
#
# COMPACT_ATOMS: atom_id res chain seq x y z
N LEU A 1 -8.68 3.59 2.66
CA LEU A 1 -8.18 2.91 3.86
C LEU A 1 -9.30 2.19 4.57
N LEU A 2 -9.14 0.90 4.82
CA LEU A 2 -10.05 0.14 5.66
C LEU A 2 -9.27 -0.52 6.78
N PHE A 3 -9.79 -0.40 8.01
CA PHE A 3 -9.25 -1.07 9.17
C PHE A 3 -10.02 -2.38 9.38
N HIS A 4 -9.32 -3.50 9.35
CA HIS A 4 -9.93 -4.81 9.53
C HIS A 4 -9.89 -5.19 11.01
N SER A 5 -11.04 -5.13 11.67
CA SER A 5 -11.12 -5.24 13.13
C SER A 5 -10.71 -6.61 13.69
N GLY A 6 -10.92 -7.69 12.94
CA GLY A 6 -10.66 -9.03 13.47
C GLY A 6 -9.19 -9.39 13.62
N THR A 7 -8.34 -8.83 12.77
CA THR A 7 -6.91 -9.18 12.72
C THR A 7 -6.00 -8.00 12.99
N ARG A 8 -6.57 -6.83 13.24
CA ARG A 8 -5.84 -5.61 13.54
C ARG A 8 -4.78 -5.25 12.50
N TYR A 9 -5.14 -5.33 11.24
CA TYR A 9 -4.28 -4.77 10.21
C TYR A 9 -5.05 -3.79 9.34
N LEU A 10 -4.31 -2.82 8.83
CA LEU A 10 -4.84 -1.78 7.96
C LEU A 10 -4.58 -2.22 6.53
N ARG A 11 -5.63 -2.23 5.72
CA ARG A 11 -5.50 -2.56 4.31
C ARG A 11 -5.71 -1.32 3.46
N ILE A 12 -4.76 -1.06 2.58
CA ILE A 12 -4.88 0.01 1.61
C ILE A 12 -5.52 -0.55 0.35
N TYR A 13 -6.75 -0.10 0.04
CA TYR A 13 -7.44 -0.53 -1.17
C TYR A 13 -7.04 0.28 -2.39
N SER A 14 -6.72 1.54 -2.19
CA SER A 14 -6.33 2.39 -3.30
C SER A 14 -5.58 3.61 -2.77
N ILE A 15 -4.35 3.77 -3.22
CA ILE A 15 -3.69 5.07 -3.17
C ILE A 15 -3.56 5.50 -4.63
N ALA A 16 -4.57 6.21 -5.12
CA ALA A 16 -4.54 6.76 -6.45
C ALA A 16 -4.09 8.21 -6.33
N VAL A 17 -2.84 8.45 -6.67
CA VAL A 17 -2.36 9.83 -6.82
C VAL A 17 -2.55 10.18 -8.29
N HIS A 18 -3.37 11.19 -8.55
CA HIS A 18 -3.61 11.66 -9.90
C HIS A 18 -2.27 12.01 -10.56
N PRO A 19 -2.06 11.66 -11.84
CA PRO A 19 -0.77 11.92 -12.50
C PRO A 19 -0.28 13.37 -12.40
N ASP A 20 -1.20 14.33 -12.36
CA ASP A 20 -0.86 15.75 -12.24
C ASP A 20 -0.22 16.10 -10.89
N PHE A 21 -0.35 15.24 -9.90
CA PHE A 21 0.19 15.48 -8.57
C PHE A 21 1.44 14.63 -8.28
N ARG A 22 1.86 13.83 -9.22
CA ARG A 22 3.07 13.03 -9.05
C ARG A 22 4.28 13.95 -8.92
N GLY A 23 5.21 13.57 -8.06
CA GLY A 23 6.42 14.34 -7.83
C GLY A 23 6.25 15.51 -6.89
N LYS A 24 5.06 15.73 -6.35
CA LYS A 24 4.80 16.83 -5.40
C LYS A 24 4.78 16.36 -3.95
N GLY A 25 5.25 15.15 -3.68
CA GLY A 25 5.30 14.61 -2.34
C GLY A 25 3.96 14.13 -1.78
N LEU A 26 2.90 14.13 -2.59
CA LEU A 26 1.56 13.73 -2.12
C LEU A 26 1.49 12.24 -1.78
N GLY A 27 2.15 11.40 -2.57
CA GLY A 27 2.22 9.97 -2.28
C GLY A 27 2.89 9.69 -0.95
N GLN A 28 3.99 10.38 -0.69
CA GLN A 28 4.70 10.25 0.59
C GLN A 28 3.85 10.78 1.75
N ALA A 29 3.16 11.90 1.56
CA ALA A 29 2.27 12.45 2.59
C ALA A 29 1.16 11.48 2.95
N LEU A 30 0.53 10.84 1.94
CA LEU A 30 -0.48 9.81 2.16
C LEU A 30 0.10 8.60 2.89
N MET A 31 1.31 8.20 2.54
CA MET A 31 1.99 7.09 3.19
C MET A 31 2.28 7.40 4.65
N ASP A 32 2.76 8.60 4.96
CA ASP A 32 3.02 9.04 6.33
C ASP A 32 1.73 9.04 7.16
N GLN A 33 0.64 9.52 6.57
CA GLN A 33 -0.67 9.52 7.22
C GLN A 33 -1.15 8.09 7.51
N THR A 34 -0.96 7.19 6.55
CA THR A 34 -1.34 5.79 6.69
C THR A 34 -0.58 5.11 7.81
N ILE A 35 0.74 5.33 7.88
CA ILE A 35 1.57 4.76 8.94
C ILE A 35 1.17 5.32 10.30
N ARG A 36 0.90 6.62 10.38
CA ARG A 36 0.42 7.23 11.62
C ARG A 36 -0.90 6.63 12.06
N THR A 37 -1.84 6.47 11.15
CA THR A 37 -3.13 5.84 11.44
C THR A 37 -2.95 4.42 11.95
N ALA A 38 -2.08 3.64 11.32
CA ALA A 38 -1.80 2.27 11.75
C ALA A 38 -1.25 2.23 13.18
N ASN A 39 -0.35 3.14 13.51
CA ASN A 39 0.18 3.23 14.88
C ASN A 39 -0.90 3.61 15.89
N GLU A 40 -1.74 4.58 15.55
CA GLU A 40 -2.83 5.03 16.42
C GLU A 40 -3.86 3.94 16.67
N CYS A 41 -4.16 3.16 15.65
CA CYS A 41 -5.10 2.05 15.75
C CYS A 41 -4.48 0.77 16.31
N LYS A 42 -3.19 0.78 16.59
CA LYS A 42 -2.43 -0.39 17.06
C LYS A 42 -2.54 -1.56 16.09
N ALA A 43 -2.54 -1.26 14.79
CA ALA A 43 -2.53 -2.30 13.77
C ALA A 43 -1.21 -3.05 13.79
N ALA A 44 -1.27 -4.36 13.55
CA ALA A 44 -0.06 -5.19 13.51
C ALA A 44 0.71 -5.01 12.21
N LYS A 45 0.01 -4.71 11.12
CA LYS A 45 0.63 -4.52 9.81
C LYS A 45 -0.27 -3.70 8.89
N ILE A 46 0.34 -3.19 7.83
CA ILE A 46 -0.36 -2.54 6.72
C ILE A 46 -0.19 -3.42 5.50
N THR A 47 -1.26 -3.69 4.77
CA THR A 47 -1.22 -4.52 3.56
C THR A 47 -1.76 -3.75 2.36
N LEU A 48 -1.27 -4.10 1.18
CA LEU A 48 -1.75 -3.52 -0.07
C LEU A 48 -1.50 -4.45 -1.24
N GLU A 49 -2.17 -4.22 -2.34
CA GLU A 49 -1.88 -4.82 -3.63
C GLU A 49 -1.51 -3.71 -4.61
N VAL A 50 -0.50 -3.95 -5.42
CA VAL A 50 -0.03 -2.99 -6.41
C VAL A 50 0.20 -3.70 -7.75
N LYS A 51 -0.18 -3.03 -8.84
CA LYS A 51 0.01 -3.58 -10.18
C LYS A 51 1.49 -3.77 -10.46
N VAL A 52 1.87 -4.93 -11.00
CA VAL A 52 3.28 -5.27 -11.22
C VAL A 52 4.01 -4.28 -12.14
N THR A 53 3.27 -3.57 -12.99
CA THR A 53 3.83 -2.58 -13.91
C THR A 53 3.93 -1.18 -13.32
N ASN A 54 3.40 -0.97 -12.11
CA ASN A 54 3.41 0.35 -11.48
C ASN A 54 4.71 0.55 -10.69
N ALA A 55 5.79 0.76 -11.42
CA ALA A 55 7.12 0.88 -10.82
C ALA A 55 7.23 2.03 -9.81
N ALA A 56 6.58 3.15 -10.09
CA ALA A 56 6.62 4.32 -9.20
C ALA A 56 5.97 4.03 -7.85
N ALA A 57 4.82 3.35 -7.86
CA ALA A 57 4.12 2.99 -6.63
C ALA A 57 4.93 1.95 -5.85
N ILE A 58 5.46 0.94 -6.53
CA ILE A 58 6.27 -0.09 -5.90
C ILE A 58 7.48 0.55 -5.20
N ALA A 59 8.17 1.47 -5.87
CA ALA A 59 9.32 2.16 -5.29
C ALA A 59 8.92 2.97 -4.06
N LEU A 60 7.79 3.65 -4.10
CA LEU A 60 7.28 4.41 -2.96
C LEU A 60 7.03 3.49 -1.77
N TYR A 61 6.36 2.37 -1.99
CA TYR A 61 6.06 1.43 -0.91
C TYR A 61 7.32 0.81 -0.33
N MET A 62 8.26 0.40 -1.16
CA MET A 62 9.52 -0.17 -0.69
C MET A 62 10.33 0.84 0.11
N LYS A 63 10.34 2.09 -0.33
CA LYS A 63 11.00 3.19 0.41
C LYS A 63 10.41 3.35 1.81
N ASN A 64 9.14 3.03 1.99
CA ASN A 64 8.44 3.16 3.26
C ASN A 64 8.38 1.85 4.05
N GLY A 65 9.21 0.88 3.71
CA GLY A 65 9.36 -0.33 4.50
C GLY A 65 8.40 -1.46 4.13
N PHE A 66 7.65 -1.33 3.06
CA PHE A 66 6.83 -2.43 2.56
C PHE A 66 7.71 -3.46 1.86
N ILE A 67 7.39 -4.72 2.04
CA ILE A 67 8.09 -5.84 1.41
C ILE A 67 7.11 -6.66 0.58
N PRO A 68 7.54 -7.19 -0.57
CA PRO A 68 6.70 -8.11 -1.34
C PRO A 68 6.47 -9.39 -0.55
N ALA A 69 5.22 -9.84 -0.52
CA ALA A 69 4.85 -11.05 0.20
C ALA A 69 4.13 -12.07 -0.67
N GLY A 70 3.83 -11.75 -1.92
CA GLY A 70 3.22 -12.68 -2.84
C GLY A 70 2.78 -12.02 -4.13
N ILE A 71 2.34 -12.85 -5.07
CA ILE A 71 1.80 -12.40 -6.36
C ILE A 71 0.36 -12.89 -6.45
N LYS A 72 -0.55 -12.00 -6.84
CA LYS A 72 -1.94 -12.35 -7.13
C LYS A 72 -2.13 -12.30 -8.64
N PRO A 73 -2.15 -13.45 -9.32
CA PRO A 73 -2.26 -13.46 -10.78
C PRO A 73 -3.64 -13.00 -11.24
N CYS A 74 -3.68 -12.32 -12.36
CA CYS A 74 -4.93 -11.84 -12.99
C CYS A 74 -5.81 -11.05 -12.03
N TYR A 75 -5.20 -10.25 -11.18
CA TYR A 75 -5.90 -9.51 -10.13
C TYR A 75 -6.74 -8.36 -10.69
N TYR A 76 -6.26 -7.71 -11.74
CA TYR A 76 -6.92 -6.55 -12.34
C TYR A 76 -7.75 -6.96 -13.56
N HIS A 77 -8.70 -6.10 -13.95
CA HIS A 77 -9.59 -6.37 -15.08
C HIS A 77 -8.88 -6.58 -16.40
N ASP A 78 -7.70 -5.98 -16.57
CA ASP A 78 -6.91 -6.14 -17.80
C ASP A 78 -6.05 -7.40 -17.79
N GLY A 79 -6.19 -8.24 -16.77
CA GLY A 79 -5.41 -9.46 -16.64
C GLY A 79 -4.05 -9.27 -15.97
N SER A 80 -3.71 -8.06 -15.59
CA SER A 80 -2.42 -7.79 -14.93
C SER A 80 -2.35 -8.43 -13.56
N ASN A 81 -1.15 -8.86 -13.18
CA ASN A 81 -0.90 -9.39 -11.85
C ASN A 81 -0.73 -8.25 -10.84
N ALA A 82 -0.98 -8.57 -9.58
CA ALA A 82 -0.70 -7.68 -8.47
C ALA A 82 0.40 -8.27 -7.61
N ILE A 83 1.22 -7.39 -7.04
CA ILE A 83 2.15 -7.75 -5.97
C ILE A 83 1.44 -7.45 -4.66
N TYR A 84 1.34 -8.45 -3.79
CA TYR A 84 0.88 -8.26 -2.42
C TYR A 84 2.06 -7.81 -1.58
N MET A 85 1.91 -6.67 -0.92
CA MET A 85 2.98 -6.10 -0.11
C MET A 85 2.49 -5.87 1.30
N GLN A 86 3.39 -5.93 2.27
CA GLN A 86 3.07 -5.68 3.66
C GLN A 86 4.19 -4.93 4.35
N ARG A 87 3.79 -4.14 5.35
CA ARG A 87 4.70 -3.51 6.28
C ARG A 87 4.26 -3.87 7.69
N LEU A 88 5.16 -4.47 8.47
CA LEU A 88 4.88 -4.79 9.86
C LEU A 88 5.01 -3.52 10.71
N ILE A 89 4.12 -3.38 11.67
CA ILE A 89 4.12 -2.26 12.61
C ILE A 89 4.57 -2.83 13.96
N PRO A 90 5.71 -2.39 14.47
CA PRO A 90 6.25 -2.89 15.73
C PRO A 90 5.41 -2.50 16.95
#